data_a28a1307102b3587b8319d3c58e73db7
#
_entry.id   a28a1307102b3587b8319d3c58e73db7
#
_cell.length_a   1.000
_cell.length_b   1.000
_cell.length_c   1.000
_cell.angle_alpha   90.00
_cell.angle_beta   90.00
_cell.angle_gamma   90.00
#
_symmetry.space_group_name_H-M   'P 1'
#
loop_
_entity.id
_entity.type
_entity.pdbx_description
1 polymer ?
#
loop_
_entity_poly.entity_id
_entity_poly.type
_entity_poly.pdbx_seq_one_letter_code
_entity_poly.pdbx_strand_id
1 'polypeptide(L)'
;MMKREELSRIASVKFQKALSDRARAVTPRVLAFCVMAVSLVFTLAVTAANLRLTYVTDSDGARQLVVSSETDPARVMSLSGIEAEEGNHVYYTAFSGNLATLNIERAFTVNIQADGQEYPVKMAFGTVADALERAGITLEADDYTEPALDQLVTVGSEITVHRVDYQDKVETQTIPYDTQYVYTSLYFRNTGRATTLQHGAEGQQTVTTREKYVDGELENSLSLIHI
;
A
#
# COMPACT_ATOMS: atom_id res chain seq x y z
N MET A 1 39.71 89.19 -9.78
CA MET A 1 38.80 88.07 -9.43
C MET A 1 38.71 86.94 -10.48
N MET A 2 39.26 87.15 -11.66
CA MET A 2 39.24 86.19 -12.78
C MET A 2 40.16 84.95 -12.63
N LYS A 3 41.15 84.94 -11.78
CA LYS A 3 42.15 83.87 -11.70
C LYS A 3 41.69 82.55 -10.98
N ARG A 4 40.63 82.58 -10.20
CA ARG A 4 40.15 81.40 -9.43
C ARG A 4 39.21 80.53 -10.24
N GLU A 5 38.37 81.04 -11.11
CA GLU A 5 37.46 80.32 -11.94
C GLU A 5 38.19 79.58 -13.10
N GLU A 6 39.22 80.21 -13.66
CA GLU A 6 40.02 79.53 -14.73
C GLU A 6 40.81 78.35 -14.15
N LEU A 7 41.34 78.48 -12.94
CA LEU A 7 42.04 77.35 -12.25
C LEU A 7 41.06 76.15 -11.98
N SER A 8 39.83 76.49 -11.57
CA SER A 8 38.82 75.39 -11.33
C SER A 8 38.39 74.72 -12.63
N ARG A 9 38.24 75.44 -13.71
CA ARG A 9 37.92 74.83 -15.06
C ARG A 9 39.09 74.03 -15.56
N ILE A 10 40.33 74.48 -15.44
CA ILE A 10 41.51 73.70 -15.86
C ILE A 10 41.68 72.42 -15.02
N ALA A 11 41.40 72.49 -13.74
CA ALA A 11 41.47 71.37 -12.82
C ALA A 11 40.34 70.29 -13.17
N SER A 12 39.13 70.77 -13.42
CA SER A 12 38.03 69.89 -13.82
C SER A 12 38.25 69.18 -15.19
N VAL A 13 38.77 69.92 -16.16
CA VAL A 13 39.13 69.36 -17.48
C VAL A 13 40.30 68.36 -17.37
N LYS A 14 41.32 68.65 -16.56
CA LYS A 14 42.42 67.70 -16.29
C LYS A 14 41.94 66.47 -15.56
N PHE A 15 41.01 66.61 -14.61
CA PHE A 15 40.45 65.47 -13.90
C PHE A 15 39.56 64.61 -14.79
N GLN A 16 38.72 65.20 -15.64
CA GLN A 16 37.93 64.46 -16.62
C GLN A 16 38.80 63.76 -17.64
N LYS A 17 39.87 64.41 -18.12
CA LYS A 17 40.84 63.80 -19.04
C LYS A 17 41.59 62.62 -18.38
N ALA A 18 42.02 62.78 -17.13
CA ALA A 18 42.67 61.72 -16.40
C ALA A 18 41.71 60.52 -16.13
N LEU A 19 40.43 60.78 -15.87
CA LEU A 19 39.41 59.72 -15.75
C LEU A 19 39.17 59.01 -17.12
N SER A 20 39.09 59.75 -18.24
CA SER A 20 38.90 59.17 -19.56
C SER A 20 40.13 58.39 -20.05
N ASP A 21 41.36 58.85 -19.68
CA ASP A 21 42.58 58.12 -20.02
C ASP A 21 42.77 56.86 -19.18
N ARG A 22 42.33 56.89 -17.90
CA ARG A 22 42.27 55.66 -17.09
C ARG A 22 41.20 54.69 -17.59
N ALA A 23 40.06 55.15 -18.06
CA ALA A 23 39.04 54.30 -18.65
C ALA A 23 39.49 53.71 -19.99
N ARG A 24 40.34 54.40 -20.77
CA ARG A 24 40.96 53.87 -22.01
C ARG A 24 42.12 52.92 -21.79
N ALA A 25 42.74 52.98 -20.60
CA ALA A 25 43.87 52.12 -20.23
C ALA A 25 43.45 50.74 -19.77
N VAL A 26 42.13 50.49 -19.63
CA VAL A 26 41.65 49.12 -19.43
C VAL A 26 41.84 48.36 -20.75
N THR A 27 42.96 47.69 -20.84
CA THR A 27 43.29 46.89 -22.05
C THR A 27 42.15 45.88 -22.31
N PRO A 28 41.77 45.59 -23.55
CA PRO A 28 40.73 44.63 -23.89
C PRO A 28 40.93 43.28 -23.21
N ARG A 29 42.16 42.95 -22.85
CA ARG A 29 42.53 41.74 -22.10
C ARG A 29 42.02 41.75 -20.66
N VAL A 30 42.10 42.94 -19.94
CA VAL A 30 41.59 43.07 -18.58
C VAL A 30 40.07 43.05 -18.55
N LEU A 31 39.42 43.69 -19.56
CA LEU A 31 37.96 43.63 -19.72
C LEU A 31 37.50 42.19 -19.97
N ALA A 32 38.16 41.47 -20.85
CA ALA A 32 37.87 40.06 -21.14
C ALA A 32 38.03 39.19 -19.87
N PHE A 33 39.05 39.45 -19.08
CA PHE A 33 39.30 38.71 -17.83
C PHE A 33 38.21 38.99 -16.80
N CYS A 34 37.77 40.26 -16.67
CA CYS A 34 36.67 40.63 -15.78
C CYS A 34 35.35 39.97 -16.20
N VAL A 35 35.03 39.99 -17.49
CA VAL A 35 33.81 39.33 -18.01
C VAL A 35 33.88 37.83 -17.76
N MET A 36 35.02 37.17 -18.01
CA MET A 36 35.18 35.74 -17.72
C MET A 36 35.02 35.45 -16.20
N ALA A 37 35.62 36.27 -15.34
CA ALA A 37 35.51 36.09 -13.90
C ALA A 37 34.06 36.28 -13.41
N VAL A 38 33.35 37.28 -13.93
CA VAL A 38 31.95 37.53 -13.58
C VAL A 38 31.06 36.37 -14.10
N SER A 39 31.29 35.90 -15.32
CA SER A 39 30.54 34.76 -15.85
C SER A 39 30.81 33.47 -15.08
N LEU A 40 32.04 33.23 -14.65
CA LEU A 40 32.40 32.08 -13.81
C LEU A 40 31.72 32.17 -12.43
N VAL A 41 31.76 33.32 -11.77
CA VAL A 41 31.07 33.52 -10.51
C VAL A 41 29.57 33.36 -10.65
N PHE A 42 29.00 33.88 -11.73
CA PHE A 42 27.57 33.74 -12.01
C PHE A 42 27.17 32.30 -12.24
N THR A 43 27.93 31.56 -13.07
CA THR A 43 27.65 30.12 -13.29
C THR A 43 27.80 29.31 -12.00
N LEU A 44 28.83 29.60 -11.18
CA LEU A 44 29.00 28.95 -9.88
C LEU A 44 27.85 29.26 -8.92
N ALA A 45 27.37 30.48 -8.90
CA ALA A 45 26.26 30.89 -8.06
C ALA A 45 24.94 30.23 -8.50
N VAL A 46 24.70 30.13 -9.83
CA VAL A 46 23.51 29.47 -10.37
C VAL A 46 23.57 27.94 -10.11
N THR A 47 24.72 27.32 -10.29
CA THR A 47 24.88 25.88 -9.98
C THR A 47 24.69 25.63 -8.48
N ALA A 48 25.29 26.44 -7.61
CA ALA A 48 25.14 26.30 -6.15
C ALA A 48 23.67 26.52 -5.70
N ALA A 49 22.94 27.44 -6.33
CA ALA A 49 21.53 27.70 -6.03
C ALA A 49 20.61 26.52 -6.43
N ASN A 50 21.02 25.71 -7.42
CA ASN A 50 20.26 24.54 -7.86
C ASN A 50 20.68 23.23 -7.17
N LEU A 51 21.77 23.22 -6.41
CA LEU A 51 22.17 22.06 -5.63
C LEU A 51 21.24 21.84 -4.46
N ARG A 52 20.77 20.60 -4.31
CA ARG A 52 19.97 20.12 -3.18
C ARG A 52 20.78 19.18 -2.32
N LEU A 53 20.56 19.27 -1.04
CA LEU A 53 21.12 18.41 -0.03
C LEU A 53 20.06 17.36 0.32
N THR A 54 20.22 16.15 -0.17
CA THR A 54 19.27 15.05 0.08
C THR A 54 19.86 14.11 1.12
N TYR A 55 19.16 13.98 2.23
CA TYR A 55 19.49 13.01 3.26
C TYR A 55 18.81 11.67 2.94
N VAL A 56 19.61 10.68 2.58
CA VAL A 56 19.13 9.32 2.26
C VAL A 56 19.24 8.47 3.52
N THR A 57 18.12 7.86 3.90
CA THR A 57 18.02 6.95 5.04
C THR A 57 17.46 5.63 4.57
N ASP A 58 18.11 4.55 4.92
CA ASP A 58 17.65 3.18 4.69
C ASP A 58 17.18 2.58 6.03
N SER A 59 16.12 1.78 6.01
CA SER A 59 15.62 1.06 7.20
C SER A 59 16.66 0.12 7.82
N ASP A 60 17.63 -0.36 7.02
CA ASP A 60 18.76 -1.15 7.50
C ASP A 60 19.80 -0.33 8.30
N GLY A 61 19.56 0.97 8.45
CA GLY A 61 20.41 1.89 9.22
C GLY A 61 21.48 2.59 8.42
N ALA A 62 21.61 2.36 7.12
CA ALA A 62 22.50 3.11 6.26
C ALA A 62 21.98 4.55 6.10
N ARG A 63 22.89 5.51 6.24
CA ARG A 63 22.59 6.94 6.15
C ARG A 63 23.63 7.61 5.27
N GLN A 64 23.17 8.37 4.30
CA GLN A 64 24.05 9.03 3.37
C GLN A 64 23.54 10.41 2.99
N LEU A 65 24.49 11.35 2.76
CA LEU A 65 24.19 12.69 2.34
C LEU A 65 24.56 12.81 0.86
N VAL A 66 23.58 13.11 0.02
CA VAL A 66 23.78 13.31 -1.41
C VAL A 66 23.58 14.78 -1.76
N VAL A 67 24.58 15.38 -2.43
CA VAL A 67 24.48 16.75 -2.96
C VAL A 67 24.30 16.63 -4.48
N SER A 68 23.12 17.00 -4.94
CA SER A 68 22.74 16.81 -6.35
C SER A 68 21.73 17.85 -6.78
N SER A 69 21.67 18.18 -8.06
CA SER A 69 20.59 18.98 -8.65
C SER A 69 19.37 18.12 -9.06
N GLU A 70 19.48 16.81 -8.90
CA GLU A 70 18.44 15.86 -9.27
C GLU A 70 17.28 15.87 -8.27
N THR A 71 16.07 15.73 -8.80
CA THR A 71 14.83 15.62 -8.03
C THR A 71 14.16 14.26 -8.20
N ASP A 72 14.65 13.46 -9.13
CA ASP A 72 14.16 12.11 -9.38
C ASP A 72 14.71 11.17 -8.27
N PRO A 73 13.83 10.53 -7.50
CA PRO A 73 14.23 9.61 -6.42
C PRO A 73 15.16 8.49 -6.91
N ALA A 74 14.91 7.94 -8.10
CA ALA A 74 15.71 6.86 -8.66
C ALA A 74 17.15 7.29 -8.94
N ARG A 75 17.34 8.52 -9.44
CA ARG A 75 18.68 9.08 -9.68
C ARG A 75 19.40 9.44 -8.39
N VAL A 76 18.68 10.02 -7.42
CA VAL A 76 19.26 10.32 -6.10
C VAL A 76 19.75 9.03 -5.43
N MET A 77 18.97 7.96 -5.56
CA MET A 77 19.30 6.63 -5.05
C MET A 77 20.58 6.09 -5.72
N SER A 78 20.65 6.15 -7.05
CA SER A 78 21.86 5.70 -7.77
C SER A 78 23.11 6.47 -7.35
N LEU A 79 22.99 7.77 -7.04
CA LEU A 79 24.09 8.60 -6.56
C LEU A 79 24.50 8.25 -5.12
N SER A 80 23.57 7.76 -4.31
CA SER A 80 23.86 7.30 -2.95
C SER A 80 24.55 5.94 -2.91
N GLY A 81 24.57 5.20 -4.02
CA GLY A 81 25.11 3.83 -4.07
C GLY A 81 24.20 2.80 -3.34
N ILE A 82 23.00 3.19 -2.96
CA ILE A 82 22.00 2.30 -2.35
C ILE A 82 21.10 1.79 -3.49
N GLU A 83 21.07 0.48 -3.69
CA GLU A 83 20.20 -0.15 -4.68
C GLU A 83 18.84 -0.47 -4.04
N ALA A 84 17.75 -0.12 -4.74
CA ALA A 84 16.43 -0.58 -4.37
C ALA A 84 16.18 -1.97 -4.94
N GLU A 85 15.77 -2.88 -4.09
CA GLU A 85 15.28 -4.18 -4.49
C GLU A 85 13.78 -4.15 -4.81
N GLU A 86 13.30 -5.17 -5.50
CA GLU A 86 11.88 -5.33 -5.78
C GLU A 86 11.06 -5.43 -4.48
N GLY A 87 10.00 -4.63 -4.40
CA GLY A 87 9.15 -4.57 -3.21
C GLY A 87 9.54 -3.49 -2.20
N ASN A 88 10.72 -2.87 -2.30
CA ASN A 88 11.11 -1.76 -1.44
C ASN A 88 10.19 -0.56 -1.68
N HIS A 89 9.92 0.20 -0.63
CA HIS A 89 9.18 1.44 -0.74
C HIS A 89 10.09 2.65 -0.53
N VAL A 90 10.00 3.63 -1.45
CA VAL A 90 10.87 4.81 -1.47
C VAL A 90 10.03 6.08 -1.32
N TYR A 91 10.28 6.83 -0.26
CA TYR A 91 9.65 8.12 -0.01
C TYR A 91 10.63 9.27 -0.26
N TYR A 92 10.31 10.13 -1.22
CA TYR A 92 11.05 11.35 -1.43
C TYR A 92 10.24 12.55 -0.95
N THR A 93 10.78 13.30 0.00
CA THR A 93 10.15 14.51 0.53
C THR A 93 11.09 15.69 0.36
N ALA A 94 10.66 16.68 -0.43
CA ALA A 94 11.36 17.94 -0.57
C ALA A 94 10.87 18.94 0.48
N PHE A 95 11.79 19.59 1.17
CA PHE A 95 11.49 20.67 2.11
C PHE A 95 11.68 22.03 1.45
N SER A 96 11.25 23.10 2.16
CA SER A 96 11.52 24.47 1.74
C SER A 96 13.02 24.73 1.74
N GLY A 97 13.54 25.33 0.65
CA GLY A 97 14.96 25.51 0.42
C GLY A 97 15.55 24.35 -0.39
N ASN A 98 16.83 24.11 -0.21
CA ASN A 98 17.57 23.09 -0.96
C ASN A 98 17.75 21.79 -0.16
N LEU A 99 16.80 21.47 0.72
CA LEU A 99 16.82 20.26 1.55
C LEU A 99 15.79 19.25 1.07
N ALA A 100 16.16 17.97 1.06
CA ALA A 100 15.24 16.87 0.81
C ALA A 100 15.62 15.64 1.65
N THR A 101 14.65 14.75 1.87
CA THR A 101 14.90 13.44 2.45
C THR A 101 14.44 12.35 1.47
N LEU A 102 15.19 11.29 1.40
CA LEU A 102 14.85 10.06 0.70
C LEU A 102 14.90 8.93 1.73
N ASN A 103 13.74 8.38 2.06
CA ASN A 103 13.63 7.25 2.98
C ASN A 103 13.36 5.98 2.16
N ILE A 104 14.13 4.95 2.41
CA ILE A 104 14.01 3.64 1.79
C ILE A 104 13.56 2.67 2.87
N GLU A 105 12.36 2.11 2.70
CA GLU A 105 11.87 1.02 3.52
C GLU A 105 12.10 -0.30 2.78
N ARG A 106 12.93 -1.14 3.36
CA ARG A 106 13.28 -2.44 2.80
C ARG A 106 12.09 -3.40 2.84
N ALA A 107 11.91 -4.11 1.74
CA ALA A 107 10.91 -5.16 1.68
C ALA A 107 11.34 -6.37 2.53
N PHE A 108 10.38 -6.96 3.20
CA PHE A 108 10.49 -8.24 3.86
C PHE A 108 9.57 -9.27 3.18
N THR A 109 9.82 -10.55 3.42
CA THR A 109 8.99 -11.62 2.88
C THR A 109 7.87 -11.93 3.87
N VAL A 110 6.65 -11.97 3.37
CA VAL A 110 5.45 -12.44 4.05
C VAL A 110 5.05 -13.77 3.42
N ASN A 111 4.84 -14.80 4.21
CA ASN A 111 4.41 -16.10 3.74
C ASN A 111 2.89 -16.22 3.87
N ILE A 112 2.23 -16.50 2.77
CA ILE A 112 0.78 -16.73 2.71
C ILE A 112 0.54 -18.20 2.45
N GLN A 113 -0.21 -18.85 3.35
CA GLN A 113 -0.68 -20.21 3.19
C GLN A 113 -2.11 -20.17 2.66
N ALA A 114 -2.34 -20.70 1.48
CA ALA A 114 -3.66 -20.79 0.86
C ALA A 114 -3.76 -22.06 0.01
N ASP A 115 -4.88 -22.75 0.10
CA ASP A 115 -5.19 -23.94 -0.71
C ASP A 115 -4.10 -25.03 -0.61
N GLY A 116 -3.45 -25.13 0.57
CA GLY A 116 -2.36 -26.10 0.83
C GLY A 116 -1.03 -25.74 0.17
N GLN A 117 -0.86 -24.51 -0.32
CA GLN A 117 0.37 -23.99 -0.93
C GLN A 117 0.86 -22.75 -0.21
N GLU A 118 2.18 -22.49 -0.30
CA GLU A 118 2.81 -21.29 0.24
C GLU A 118 3.09 -20.29 -0.88
N TYR A 119 2.74 -19.03 -0.65
CA TYR A 119 2.97 -17.91 -1.55
C TYR A 119 3.83 -16.86 -0.85
N PRO A 120 5.15 -16.84 -1.10
CA PRO A 120 6.02 -15.81 -0.54
C PRO A 120 5.84 -14.50 -1.30
N VAL A 121 5.50 -13.43 -0.58
CA VAL A 121 5.29 -12.07 -1.13
C VAL A 121 6.29 -11.11 -0.52
N LYS A 122 6.97 -10.32 -1.35
CA LYS A 122 7.84 -9.23 -0.90
C LYS A 122 7.07 -7.92 -0.82
N MET A 123 7.10 -7.29 0.35
CA MET A 123 6.48 -5.99 0.59
C MET A 123 7.18 -5.23 1.72
N ALA A 124 7.22 -3.90 1.65
CA ALA A 124 7.83 -3.07 2.68
C ALA A 124 6.81 -2.67 3.77
N PHE A 125 5.56 -2.51 3.39
CA PHE A 125 4.44 -2.20 4.28
C PHE A 125 3.12 -2.55 3.59
N GLY A 126 2.06 -2.65 4.36
CA GLY A 126 0.70 -2.89 3.88
C GLY A 126 -0.09 -3.73 4.86
N THR A 127 -1.30 -4.06 4.46
CA THR A 127 -2.23 -4.91 5.19
C THR A 127 -2.18 -6.35 4.67
N VAL A 128 -2.86 -7.26 5.36
CA VAL A 128 -3.09 -8.63 4.87
C VAL A 128 -3.78 -8.62 3.51
N ALA A 129 -4.76 -7.70 3.31
CA ALA A 129 -5.43 -7.56 2.01
C ALA A 129 -4.45 -7.19 0.89
N ASP A 130 -3.52 -6.25 1.13
CA ASP A 130 -2.49 -5.87 0.15
C ASP A 130 -1.56 -7.04 -0.18
N ALA A 131 -1.25 -7.88 0.80
CA ALA A 131 -0.42 -9.07 0.61
C ALA A 131 -1.12 -10.11 -0.28
N LEU A 132 -2.43 -10.36 -0.06
CA LEU A 132 -3.24 -11.27 -0.87
C LEU A 132 -3.38 -10.77 -2.31
N GLU A 133 -3.62 -9.46 -2.51
CA GLU A 133 -3.70 -8.85 -3.84
C GLU A 133 -2.39 -9.07 -4.63
N ARG A 134 -1.24 -8.86 -3.97
CA ARG A 134 0.08 -9.09 -4.59
C ARG A 134 0.34 -10.56 -4.91
N ALA A 135 -0.18 -11.48 -4.08
CA ALA A 135 -0.12 -12.92 -4.35
C ALA A 135 -1.08 -13.36 -5.47
N GLY A 136 -2.04 -12.51 -5.86
CA GLY A 136 -3.11 -12.86 -6.80
C GLY A 136 -4.16 -13.80 -6.19
N ILE A 137 -4.28 -13.82 -4.86
CA ILE A 137 -5.24 -14.65 -4.13
C ILE A 137 -6.54 -13.86 -3.95
N THR A 138 -7.63 -14.39 -4.47
CA THR A 138 -8.97 -13.83 -4.28
C THR A 138 -9.72 -14.61 -3.20
N LEU A 139 -10.49 -13.90 -2.38
CA LEU A 139 -11.35 -14.50 -1.37
C LEU A 139 -12.80 -14.51 -1.86
N GLU A 140 -13.54 -15.56 -1.54
CA GLU A 140 -14.99 -15.61 -1.68
C GLU A 140 -15.66 -14.91 -0.49
N ALA A 141 -17.00 -14.79 -0.54
CA ALA A 141 -17.75 -13.97 0.42
C ALA A 141 -17.63 -14.45 1.88
N ASP A 142 -17.48 -15.74 2.08
CA ASP A 142 -17.44 -16.37 3.39
C ASP A 142 -16.01 -16.81 3.81
N ASP A 143 -15.03 -16.67 2.89
CA ASP A 143 -13.62 -16.94 3.20
C ASP A 143 -13.09 -15.94 4.21
N TYR A 144 -12.17 -16.37 5.03
CA TYR A 144 -11.53 -15.49 6.02
C TYR A 144 -10.03 -15.75 6.12
N THR A 145 -9.33 -14.82 6.76
CA THR A 145 -7.88 -14.91 6.95
C THR A 145 -7.49 -14.76 8.41
N GLU A 146 -6.39 -15.38 8.76
CA GLU A 146 -5.69 -15.19 10.00
C GLU A 146 -4.24 -14.76 9.71
N PRO A 147 -3.88 -13.50 10.05
CA PRO A 147 -4.63 -12.41 10.68
C PRO A 147 -5.74 -11.79 9.79
N ALA A 148 -6.59 -10.93 10.39
CA ALA A 148 -7.67 -10.26 9.66
C ALA A 148 -7.14 -9.36 8.53
N LEU A 149 -7.99 -9.14 7.49
CA LEU A 149 -7.61 -8.43 6.25
C LEU A 149 -7.08 -7.00 6.47
N ASP A 150 -7.57 -6.32 7.48
CA ASP A 150 -7.20 -4.94 7.85
C ASP A 150 -5.95 -4.85 8.73
N GLN A 151 -5.42 -5.98 9.19
CA GLN A 151 -4.24 -6.01 10.03
C GLN A 151 -2.98 -5.69 9.21
N LEU A 152 -2.10 -4.86 9.80
CA LEU A 152 -0.80 -4.56 9.21
C LEU A 152 0.13 -5.76 9.29
N VAL A 153 0.79 -6.04 8.19
CA VAL A 153 1.83 -7.06 8.14
C VAL A 153 3.17 -6.51 8.60
N THR A 154 3.94 -7.36 9.27
CA THR A 154 5.27 -7.06 9.78
C THR A 154 6.25 -8.16 9.39
N VAL A 155 7.53 -7.91 9.64
CA VAL A 155 8.56 -8.93 9.42
C VAL A 155 8.22 -10.20 10.18
N GLY A 156 8.16 -11.33 9.47
CA GLY A 156 7.82 -12.63 10.04
C GLY A 156 6.33 -12.90 10.20
N SER A 157 5.45 -12.04 9.63
CA SER A 157 4.02 -12.34 9.57
C SER A 157 3.77 -13.57 8.68
N GLU A 158 2.96 -14.47 9.20
CA GLU A 158 2.39 -15.60 8.47
C GLU A 158 0.91 -15.34 8.29
N ILE A 159 0.40 -15.53 7.09
CA ILE A 159 -1.01 -15.33 6.75
C ILE A 159 -1.57 -16.67 6.32
N THR A 160 -2.68 -17.07 6.95
CA THR A 160 -3.42 -18.27 6.55
C THR A 160 -4.76 -17.86 5.96
N VAL A 161 -5.09 -18.39 4.81
CA VAL A 161 -6.39 -18.22 4.15
C VAL A 161 -7.21 -19.46 4.42
N HIS A 162 -8.40 -19.27 4.97
CA HIS A 162 -9.37 -20.32 5.23
C HIS A 162 -10.49 -20.25 4.21
N ARG A 163 -10.69 -21.38 3.48
CA ARG A 163 -11.75 -21.52 2.49
C ARG A 163 -13.00 -22.07 3.14
N VAL A 164 -14.12 -21.36 2.92
CA VAL A 164 -15.41 -21.76 3.48
C VAL A 164 -16.35 -22.21 2.38
N ASP A 165 -16.80 -23.46 2.45
CA ASP A 165 -17.73 -24.05 1.52
C ASP A 165 -18.98 -24.56 2.23
N TYR A 166 -20.14 -24.48 1.56
CA TYR A 166 -21.41 -24.96 2.09
C TYR A 166 -21.98 -26.04 1.18
N GLN A 167 -22.40 -27.17 1.78
CA GLN A 167 -23.06 -28.24 1.09
C GLN A 167 -24.43 -28.50 1.68
N ASP A 168 -25.46 -28.46 0.84
CA ASP A 168 -26.85 -28.76 1.24
C ASP A 168 -27.16 -30.24 0.94
N LYS A 169 -27.39 -31.01 2.01
CA LYS A 169 -27.79 -32.42 1.94
C LYS A 169 -29.27 -32.52 2.22
N VAL A 170 -30.01 -33.05 1.25
CA VAL A 170 -31.47 -33.21 1.34
C VAL A 170 -31.80 -34.69 1.52
N GLU A 171 -32.46 -35.00 2.62
CA GLU A 171 -32.97 -36.37 2.93
C GLU A 171 -34.46 -36.32 3.12
N THR A 172 -35.15 -37.33 2.52
CA THR A 172 -36.58 -37.52 2.72
C THR A 172 -36.79 -38.65 3.72
N GLN A 173 -37.49 -38.37 4.79
CA GLN A 173 -37.84 -39.34 5.82
C GLN A 173 -39.35 -39.57 5.88
N THR A 174 -39.74 -40.81 6.04
CA THR A 174 -41.16 -41.18 6.25
C THR A 174 -41.52 -40.94 7.71
N ILE A 175 -42.66 -40.29 7.92
CA ILE A 175 -43.25 -40.10 9.24
C ILE A 175 -44.33 -41.15 9.40
N PRO A 176 -44.23 -42.14 10.33
CA PRO A 176 -45.28 -43.09 10.59
C PRO A 176 -46.51 -42.38 11.15
N TYR A 177 -47.66 -42.83 10.71
CA TYR A 177 -48.94 -42.36 11.30
C TYR A 177 -49.19 -43.08 12.63
N ASP A 178 -49.85 -42.38 13.56
CA ASP A 178 -50.33 -42.95 14.82
C ASP A 178 -51.78 -43.39 14.72
N THR A 179 -52.11 -44.51 15.37
CA THR A 179 -53.47 -45.06 15.38
C THR A 179 -54.24 -44.48 16.52
N GLN A 180 -55.33 -43.78 16.21
CA GLN A 180 -56.25 -43.25 17.21
C GLN A 180 -57.48 -44.17 17.35
N TYR A 181 -57.80 -44.55 18.57
CA TYR A 181 -58.95 -45.34 18.89
C TYR A 181 -60.09 -44.46 19.35
N VAL A 182 -61.23 -44.52 18.57
CA VAL A 182 -62.46 -43.80 18.93
C VAL A 182 -63.44 -44.81 19.48
N TYR A 183 -63.85 -44.66 20.73
CA TYR A 183 -64.82 -45.50 21.40
C TYR A 183 -66.22 -44.94 21.20
N THR A 184 -67.09 -45.76 20.57
CA THR A 184 -68.48 -45.34 20.37
C THR A 184 -69.45 -46.22 21.16
N SER A 185 -70.51 -45.66 21.70
CA SER A 185 -71.50 -46.38 22.50
C SER A 185 -72.35 -47.40 21.73
N LEU A 186 -72.24 -47.41 20.41
CA LEU A 186 -72.97 -48.34 19.52
C LEU A 186 -72.50 -49.81 19.58
N TYR A 187 -71.36 -50.08 20.19
CA TYR A 187 -70.75 -51.44 20.22
C TYR A 187 -70.57 -52.01 21.63
N PHE A 188 -71.47 -51.69 22.59
CA PHE A 188 -71.40 -52.13 24.00
C PHE A 188 -71.37 -53.64 24.19
N ARG A 189 -71.73 -54.43 23.18
CA ARG A 189 -71.81 -55.90 23.34
C ARG A 189 -70.54 -56.65 22.95
N ASN A 190 -69.58 -55.97 22.36
CA ASN A 190 -68.35 -56.66 21.90
C ASN A 190 -67.15 -55.76 21.95
N THR A 191 -66.61 -55.54 23.14
CA THR A 191 -65.49 -54.64 23.44
C THR A 191 -64.16 -55.07 22.79
N GLY A 192 -64.09 -56.28 22.19
CA GLY A 192 -62.88 -56.78 21.55
C GLY A 192 -62.87 -56.61 20.03
N ARG A 193 -63.86 -55.96 19.43
CA ARG A 193 -63.96 -55.77 17.96
C ARG A 193 -63.57 -54.35 17.56
N ALA A 194 -62.39 -54.20 17.03
CA ALA A 194 -61.98 -52.94 16.40
C ALA A 194 -62.30 -53.00 14.89
N THR A 195 -62.86 -51.94 14.34
CA THR A 195 -63.07 -51.78 12.86
C THR A 195 -62.34 -50.50 12.45
N THR A 196 -61.52 -50.66 11.41
CA THR A 196 -60.82 -49.51 10.84
C THR A 196 -61.82 -48.59 10.15
N LEU A 197 -61.95 -47.35 10.61
CA LEU A 197 -62.82 -46.34 10.00
C LEU A 197 -62.12 -45.60 8.87
N GLN A 198 -60.84 -45.37 9.05
CA GLN A 198 -60.01 -44.73 8.04
C GLN A 198 -58.63 -45.33 8.10
N HIS A 199 -58.06 -45.62 6.96
CA HIS A 199 -56.67 -46.06 6.87
C HIS A 199 -55.76 -44.85 7.03
N GLY A 200 -54.72 -45.00 7.85
CA GLY A 200 -53.64 -44.00 7.96
C GLY A 200 -52.79 -43.99 6.68
N ALA A 201 -52.23 -42.87 6.41
CA ALA A 201 -51.19 -42.71 5.39
C ALA A 201 -49.92 -42.20 6.02
N GLU A 202 -48.80 -42.74 5.61
CA GLU A 202 -47.49 -42.26 6.07
C GLU A 202 -47.28 -40.82 5.53
N GLY A 203 -46.79 -39.96 6.39
CA GLY A 203 -46.33 -38.63 6.03
C GLY A 203 -44.91 -38.68 5.46
N GLN A 204 -44.52 -37.64 4.80
CA GLN A 204 -43.14 -37.44 4.36
C GLN A 204 -42.63 -36.11 4.88
N GLN A 205 -41.44 -36.11 5.45
CA GLN A 205 -40.72 -34.89 5.81
C GLN A 205 -39.42 -34.82 5.01
N THR A 206 -39.10 -33.61 4.58
CA THR A 206 -37.82 -33.32 3.94
C THR A 206 -36.94 -32.61 4.94
N VAL A 207 -35.78 -33.19 5.22
CA VAL A 207 -34.75 -32.62 6.08
C VAL A 207 -33.66 -32.12 5.17
N THR A 208 -33.45 -30.80 5.17
CA THR A 208 -32.30 -30.18 4.51
C THR A 208 -31.25 -29.85 5.56
N THR A 209 -30.10 -30.48 5.47
CA THR A 209 -28.97 -30.21 6.36
C THR A 209 -27.93 -29.41 5.58
N ARG A 210 -27.62 -28.18 6.04
CA ARG A 210 -26.54 -27.37 5.53
C ARG A 210 -25.28 -27.69 6.33
N GLU A 211 -24.29 -28.21 5.67
CA GLU A 211 -22.98 -28.54 6.22
C GLU A 211 -21.99 -27.45 5.83
N LYS A 212 -21.29 -26.86 6.82
CA LYS A 212 -20.24 -25.86 6.61
C LYS A 212 -18.89 -26.58 6.69
N TYR A 213 -18.11 -26.45 5.64
CA TYR A 213 -16.75 -26.96 5.57
C TYR A 213 -15.77 -25.79 5.61
N VAL A 214 -14.69 -25.94 6.37
CA VAL A 214 -13.54 -25.02 6.41
C VAL A 214 -12.31 -25.84 6.01
N ASP A 215 -11.61 -25.38 4.97
CA ASP A 215 -10.45 -26.06 4.41
C ASP A 215 -10.71 -27.55 4.08
N GLY A 216 -11.95 -27.87 3.72
CA GLY A 216 -12.40 -29.23 3.41
C GLY A 216 -12.78 -30.09 4.62
N GLU A 217 -12.66 -29.58 5.83
CA GLU A 217 -13.10 -30.26 7.04
C GLU A 217 -14.48 -29.75 7.50
N LEU A 218 -15.35 -30.69 7.94
CA LEU A 218 -16.68 -30.33 8.43
C LEU A 218 -16.57 -29.60 9.77
N GLU A 219 -16.92 -28.30 9.78
CA GLU A 219 -16.91 -27.49 11.00
C GLU A 219 -18.26 -27.54 11.73
N ASN A 220 -19.37 -27.41 10.99
CA ASN A 220 -20.71 -27.32 11.56
C ASN A 220 -21.77 -27.86 10.61
N SER A 221 -22.91 -28.31 11.16
CA SER A 221 -24.07 -28.71 10.39
C SER A 221 -25.35 -28.15 11.00
N LEU A 222 -26.21 -27.58 10.17
CA LEU A 222 -27.51 -27.02 10.55
C LEU A 222 -28.63 -27.72 9.76
N SER A 223 -29.55 -28.36 10.48
CA SER A 223 -30.69 -29.05 9.86
C SER A 223 -31.97 -28.22 9.93
N LEU A 224 -32.63 -28.10 8.77
CA LEU A 224 -33.95 -27.48 8.61
C LEU A 224 -34.94 -28.60 8.22
N ILE A 225 -36.03 -28.72 8.96
CA ILE A 225 -37.07 -29.71 8.71
C ILE A 225 -38.27 -29.03 8.05
N HIS A 226 -38.67 -29.55 6.90
CA HIS A 226 -39.92 -29.18 6.19
C HIS A 226 -40.86 -30.37 6.18
N ILE A 227 -42.06 -30.18 6.68
CA ILE A 227 -43.11 -31.20 6.77
C ILE A 227 -44.18 -30.88 5.75
#